data_28df77caed4240b619fab31d9f5f3bcc
#
_entry.id   28df77caed4240b619fab31d9f5f3bcc
#
_cell.length_a   1.000
_cell.length_b   1.000
_cell.length_c   1.000
_cell.angle_alpha   90.00
_cell.angle_beta   90.00
_cell.angle_gamma   90.00
#
_symmetry.space_group_name_H-M   'P 1'
#
loop_
_entity.id
_entity.type
_entity.pdbx_description
1 polymer ?
#
loop_
_entity_poly.entity_id
_entity_poly.type
_entity_poly.pdbx_seq_one_letter_code
_entity_poly.pdbx_strand_id
1 'polypeptide(L)'
;MASSRYPTFDSYLADLSPAAADTMRAMVECVLAQFPQLTLKMAWNVPQLQCGTQYVMGFSAAKRHLSVSPWSKDVMSAFADRLAPYEPTDNLFRVPPEWHPDAALLHDLVRARLVELGECS
;
A
#
# COMPACT_ATOMS: atom_id res chain seq x y z
N MET A 1 -15.31 1.97 20.92
CA MET A 1 -15.20 2.20 20.24
C MET A 1 -14.42 2.65 19.49
N ALA A 2 -13.90 2.27 18.98
CA ALA A 2 -12.98 2.95 18.38
C ALA A 2 -13.52 3.56 17.20
N SER A 3 -13.77 4.73 17.28
CA SER A 3 -14.08 5.44 16.09
C SER A 3 -12.86 5.54 15.26
N SER A 4 -13.03 5.64 13.99
CA SER A 4 -11.94 5.84 13.07
C SER A 4 -11.29 7.18 13.38
N ARG A 5 -10.00 7.14 13.64
CA ARG A 5 -9.22 8.32 13.88
C ARG A 5 -9.01 9.13 12.60
N TYR A 6 -8.99 8.44 11.46
CA TYR A 6 -8.77 9.04 10.16
C TYR A 6 -9.90 8.62 9.25
N PRO A 7 -10.98 9.41 9.19
CA PRO A 7 -12.12 9.04 8.35
C PRO A 7 -11.83 9.12 6.85
N THR A 8 -10.81 9.89 6.45
CA THR A 8 -10.47 10.02 5.04
C THR A 8 -8.97 9.87 4.83
N PHE A 9 -8.60 9.61 3.59
CA PHE A 9 -7.18 9.57 3.21
C PHE A 9 -6.51 10.93 3.48
N ASP A 10 -7.19 12.01 3.14
CA ASP A 10 -6.63 13.34 3.39
C ASP A 10 -6.37 13.60 4.86
N SER A 11 -7.28 13.15 5.74
CA SER A 11 -7.08 13.31 7.17
C SER A 11 -5.88 12.49 7.67
N TYR A 12 -5.67 11.33 7.07
CA TYR A 12 -4.51 10.51 7.41
C TYR A 12 -3.21 11.22 6.99
N LEU A 13 -3.18 11.72 5.75
CA LEU A 13 -1.99 12.40 5.23
C LEU A 13 -1.66 13.67 6.01
N ALA A 14 -2.67 14.35 6.54
CA ALA A 14 -2.47 15.60 7.27
C ALA A 14 -1.64 15.41 8.54
N ASP A 15 -1.62 14.20 9.09
CA ASP A 15 -0.84 13.89 10.29
C ASP A 15 0.58 13.44 9.99
N LEU A 16 0.95 13.33 8.70
CA LEU A 16 2.28 12.87 8.31
C LEU A 16 3.20 14.06 8.04
N SER A 17 4.50 13.81 8.05
CA SER A 17 5.44 14.80 7.54
C SER A 17 5.13 15.07 6.06
N PRO A 18 5.49 16.25 5.55
CA PRO A 18 5.24 16.54 4.13
C PRO A 18 5.85 15.50 3.19
N ALA A 19 7.07 15.05 3.47
CA ALA A 19 7.71 14.04 2.62
C ALA A 19 6.93 12.73 2.64
N ALA A 20 6.54 12.25 3.83
CA ALA A 20 5.78 11.01 3.95
C ALA A 20 4.42 11.11 3.28
N ALA A 21 3.74 12.24 3.46
CA ALA A 21 2.44 12.45 2.84
C ALA A 21 2.54 12.43 1.32
N ASP A 22 3.53 13.13 0.76
CA ASP A 22 3.72 13.17 -0.68
C ASP A 22 4.03 11.79 -1.25
N THR A 23 4.89 11.03 -0.57
CA THR A 23 5.26 9.70 -1.01
C THR A 23 4.08 8.74 -0.96
N MET A 24 3.31 8.79 0.12
CA MET A 24 2.14 7.91 0.24
C MET A 24 1.09 8.25 -0.80
N ARG A 25 0.83 9.55 -1.03
CA ARG A 25 -0.09 9.97 -2.08
C ARG A 25 0.38 9.48 -3.45
N ALA A 26 1.68 9.62 -3.72
CA ALA A 26 2.24 9.18 -5.01
C ALA A 26 2.10 7.67 -5.21
N MET A 27 2.32 6.88 -4.15
CA MET A 27 2.15 5.43 -4.25
C MET A 27 0.70 5.06 -4.57
N VAL A 28 -0.25 5.65 -3.85
CA VAL A 28 -1.67 5.34 -4.06
C VAL A 28 -2.11 5.76 -5.44
N GLU A 29 -1.72 6.97 -5.87
CA GLU A 29 -2.11 7.46 -7.20
C GLU A 29 -1.49 6.62 -8.32
N CYS A 30 -0.25 6.20 -8.14
CA CYS A 30 0.44 5.35 -9.09
C CYS A 30 -0.32 4.02 -9.31
N VAL A 31 -0.77 3.41 -8.22
CA VAL A 31 -1.52 2.16 -8.32
C VAL A 31 -2.89 2.39 -8.92
N LEU A 32 -3.61 3.40 -8.47
CA LEU A 32 -4.96 3.67 -8.97
C LEU A 32 -4.97 4.06 -10.44
N ALA A 33 -3.92 4.74 -10.92
CA ALA A 33 -3.82 5.10 -12.34
C ALA A 33 -3.75 3.84 -13.21
N GLN A 34 -3.07 2.81 -12.75
CA GLN A 34 -2.91 1.56 -13.50
C GLN A 34 -4.08 0.60 -13.27
N PHE A 35 -4.70 0.66 -12.09
CA PHE A 35 -5.77 -0.27 -11.70
C PHE A 35 -6.99 0.53 -11.22
N PRO A 36 -7.70 1.19 -12.15
CA PRO A 36 -8.82 2.06 -11.75
C PRO A 36 -10.01 1.30 -11.15
N GLN A 37 -10.02 -0.01 -11.27
CA GLN A 37 -11.07 -0.83 -10.67
C GLN A 37 -10.92 -0.94 -9.14
N LEU A 38 -9.77 -0.55 -8.59
CA LEU A 38 -9.57 -0.61 -7.15
C LEU A 38 -10.21 0.59 -6.47
N THR A 39 -10.60 0.40 -5.21
CA THR A 39 -11.20 1.45 -4.39
C THR A 39 -10.30 1.76 -3.21
N LEU A 40 -10.05 3.04 -2.97
CA LEU A 40 -9.33 3.47 -1.78
C LEU A 40 -10.29 3.61 -0.62
N LYS A 41 -9.95 2.98 0.49
CA LYS A 41 -10.80 2.99 1.68
C LYS A 41 -9.91 3.05 2.92
N MET A 42 -10.38 3.76 3.95
CA MET A 42 -9.70 3.73 5.24
C MET A 42 -10.21 2.53 6.02
N ALA A 43 -9.31 1.65 6.41
CA ALA A 43 -9.63 0.49 7.23
C ALA A 43 -8.44 0.24 8.16
N TRP A 44 -8.73 -0.15 9.39
CA TRP A 44 -7.71 -0.33 10.41
C TRP A 44 -6.94 0.98 10.67
N ASN A 45 -7.62 2.11 10.45
CA ASN A 45 -7.04 3.46 10.56
C ASN A 45 -5.88 3.75 9.63
N VAL A 46 -5.79 3.01 8.52
CA VAL A 46 -4.76 3.24 7.49
C VAL A 46 -5.38 3.10 6.10
N PRO A 47 -4.74 3.68 5.07
CA PRO A 47 -5.27 3.58 3.71
C PRO A 47 -5.15 2.16 3.16
N GLN A 48 -6.23 1.69 2.53
CA GLN A 48 -6.28 0.37 1.91
C GLN A 48 -6.84 0.50 0.50
N LEU A 49 -6.24 -0.24 -0.42
CA LEU A 49 -6.80 -0.41 -1.76
C LEU A 49 -7.49 -1.76 -1.80
N GLN A 50 -8.72 -1.77 -2.27
CA GLN A 50 -9.56 -2.96 -2.29
C GLN A 50 -10.10 -3.25 -3.67
N CYS A 51 -10.33 -4.53 -3.92
CA CYS A 51 -11.13 -4.99 -5.05
C CYS A 51 -12.41 -5.58 -4.44
N GLY A 52 -13.51 -4.85 -4.56
CA GLY A 52 -14.72 -5.23 -3.83
C GLY A 52 -14.47 -5.23 -2.32
N THR A 53 -14.60 -6.38 -1.68
CA THR A 53 -14.34 -6.53 -0.25
C THR A 53 -12.96 -7.10 0.05
N GLN A 54 -12.16 -7.38 -0.98
CA GLN A 54 -10.85 -8.00 -0.80
C GLN A 54 -9.76 -6.94 -0.71
N TYR A 55 -8.88 -7.07 0.27
CA TYR A 55 -7.75 -6.16 0.40
C TYR A 55 -6.68 -6.50 -0.62
N VAL A 56 -6.19 -5.49 -1.31
CA VAL A 56 -5.16 -5.65 -2.34
C VAL A 56 -3.83 -5.09 -1.88
N MET A 57 -3.83 -3.89 -1.32
CA MET A 57 -2.59 -3.27 -0.85
C MET A 57 -2.91 -2.26 0.25
N GLY A 58 -2.21 -2.39 1.36
CA GLY A 58 -2.35 -1.47 2.48
C GLY A 58 -1.10 -0.64 2.66
N PHE A 59 -1.27 0.56 3.21
CA PHE A 59 -0.19 1.49 3.47
C PHE A 59 -0.28 1.99 4.88
N SER A 60 0.88 2.18 5.53
CA SER A 60 0.89 2.82 6.84
C SER A 60 2.17 3.61 7.00
N ALA A 61 2.16 4.54 7.95
CA ALA A 61 3.32 5.39 8.20
C ALA A 61 3.75 5.25 9.65
N ALA A 62 5.05 5.14 9.84
CA ALA A 62 5.69 5.25 11.15
C ALA A 62 6.59 6.48 11.12
N LYS A 63 7.31 6.73 12.20
CA LYS A 63 8.12 7.94 12.31
C LYS A 63 9.20 8.02 11.23
N ARG A 64 9.82 6.90 10.91
CA ARG A 64 11.01 6.90 10.06
C ARG A 64 10.86 6.10 8.78
N HIS A 65 9.68 5.53 8.55
CA HIS A 65 9.46 4.73 7.36
C HIS A 65 7.98 4.64 7.03
N LEU A 66 7.72 4.24 5.81
CA LEU A 66 6.37 3.86 5.38
C LEU A 66 6.36 2.35 5.18
N SER A 67 5.22 1.73 5.43
CA SER A 67 5.06 0.28 5.22
C SER A 67 4.03 0.03 4.14
N VAL A 68 4.29 -0.99 3.31
CA VAL A 68 3.40 -1.39 2.23
C VAL A 68 3.14 -2.89 2.38
N SER A 69 1.87 -3.27 2.40
CA SER A 69 1.46 -4.68 2.52
C SER A 69 0.63 -5.11 1.32
N PRO A 70 1.09 -6.12 0.56
CA PRO A 70 0.27 -6.65 -0.54
C PRO A 70 -0.77 -7.66 -0.07
N TRP A 71 -0.98 -7.82 1.23
CA TRP A 71 -1.96 -8.71 1.83
C TRP A 71 -1.78 -10.17 1.43
N SER A 72 -0.55 -10.59 1.15
CA SER A 72 -0.27 -11.95 0.71
C SER A 72 1.15 -12.35 1.06
N LYS A 73 1.29 -13.40 1.86
CA LYS A 73 2.62 -13.95 2.16
C LYS A 73 3.24 -14.57 0.91
N ASP A 74 2.41 -15.15 0.05
CA ASP A 74 2.91 -15.74 -1.18
C ASP A 74 3.47 -14.69 -2.13
N VAL A 75 2.80 -13.54 -2.24
CA VAL A 75 3.31 -12.44 -3.05
C VAL A 75 4.61 -11.92 -2.45
N MET A 76 4.67 -11.75 -1.12
CA MET A 76 5.91 -11.31 -0.48
C MET A 76 7.06 -12.27 -0.80
N SER A 77 6.80 -13.56 -0.71
CA SER A 77 7.81 -14.58 -0.99
C SER A 77 8.25 -14.56 -2.45
N ALA A 78 7.29 -14.44 -3.36
CA ALA A 78 7.58 -14.42 -4.79
C ALA A 78 8.43 -13.22 -5.21
N PHE A 79 8.30 -12.11 -4.47
CA PHE A 79 9.02 -10.88 -4.79
C PHE A 79 10.23 -10.65 -3.87
N ALA A 80 10.67 -11.68 -3.15
CA ALA A 80 11.71 -11.52 -2.13
C ALA A 80 12.96 -10.83 -2.66
N ASP A 81 13.41 -11.17 -3.86
CA ASP A 81 14.63 -10.57 -4.42
C ASP A 81 14.45 -9.09 -4.69
N ARG A 82 13.29 -8.71 -5.24
CA ARG A 82 13.02 -7.30 -5.53
C ARG A 82 12.78 -6.49 -4.28
N LEU A 83 12.29 -7.13 -3.21
CA LEU A 83 11.98 -6.45 -1.95
C LEU A 83 13.16 -6.44 -0.99
N ALA A 84 14.24 -7.15 -1.28
CA ALA A 84 15.39 -7.24 -0.38
C ALA A 84 15.88 -5.87 0.15
N PRO A 85 15.95 -4.80 -0.68
CA PRO A 85 16.40 -3.50 -0.18
C PRO A 85 15.42 -2.82 0.77
N TYR A 86 14.20 -3.32 0.90
CA TYR A 86 13.11 -2.63 1.60
C TYR A 86 12.71 -3.32 2.90
N GLU A 87 13.64 -3.97 3.57
CA GLU A 87 13.44 -4.59 4.89
C GLU A 87 12.16 -5.43 4.94
N PRO A 88 12.01 -6.44 4.07
CA PRO A 88 10.77 -7.20 4.01
C PRO A 88 10.57 -8.09 5.22
N THR A 89 9.31 -8.24 5.62
CA THR A 89 8.86 -9.27 6.54
C THR A 89 7.98 -10.24 5.78
N ASP A 90 7.33 -11.16 6.49
CA ASP A 90 6.39 -12.08 5.84
C ASP A 90 5.17 -11.34 5.28
N ASN A 91 4.88 -10.15 5.79
CA ASN A 91 3.62 -9.48 5.51
C ASN A 91 3.75 -8.14 4.81
N LEU A 92 4.90 -7.48 4.92
CA LEU A 92 5.04 -6.12 4.40
C LEU A 92 6.51 -5.79 4.14
N PHE A 93 6.72 -4.69 3.45
CA PHE A 93 8.06 -4.12 3.29
C PHE A 93 8.03 -2.65 3.67
N ARG A 94 9.21 -2.07 3.88
CA ARG A 94 9.35 -0.69 4.37
C ARG A 94 10.15 0.14 3.39
N VAL A 95 9.72 1.40 3.22
CA VAL A 95 10.42 2.35 2.37
C VAL A 95 10.64 3.63 3.15
N PRO A 96 11.69 4.42 2.82
CA PRO A 96 11.89 5.69 3.52
C PRO A 96 10.79 6.69 3.19
N PRO A 97 10.56 7.68 4.07
CA PRO A 97 9.52 8.68 3.81
C PRO A 97 9.73 9.45 2.51
N GLU A 98 10.98 9.59 2.08
CA GLU A 98 11.33 10.30 0.86
C GLU A 98 11.45 9.37 -0.35
N TRP A 99 10.97 8.15 -0.24
CA TRP A 99 11.13 7.15 -1.28
C TRP A 99 10.53 7.63 -2.60
N HIS A 100 11.29 7.43 -3.66
CA HIS A 100 10.78 7.68 -5.00
C HIS A 100 10.08 6.39 -5.45
N PRO A 101 8.74 6.39 -5.53
CA PRO A 101 8.02 5.14 -5.76
C PRO A 101 8.46 4.41 -7.02
N ASP A 102 8.71 3.13 -6.88
CA ASP A 102 9.02 2.24 -8.00
C ASP A 102 7.68 1.75 -8.58
N ALA A 103 7.23 2.42 -9.62
CA ALA A 103 5.92 2.14 -10.20
C ALA A 103 5.83 0.70 -10.69
N ALA A 104 6.88 0.20 -11.35
CA ALA A 104 6.87 -1.16 -11.86
C ALA A 104 6.72 -2.17 -10.73
N LEU A 105 7.44 -1.97 -9.63
CA LEU A 105 7.34 -2.86 -8.48
C LEU A 105 5.93 -2.86 -7.90
N LEU A 106 5.38 -1.66 -7.67
CA LEU A 106 4.02 -1.56 -7.10
C LEU A 106 2.99 -2.19 -8.02
N HIS A 107 3.08 -1.94 -9.32
CA HIS A 107 2.14 -2.52 -10.29
C HIS A 107 2.24 -4.04 -10.32
N ASP A 108 3.45 -4.57 -10.29
CA ASP A 108 3.64 -6.02 -10.35
C ASP A 108 3.14 -6.71 -9.09
N LEU A 109 3.34 -6.08 -7.91
CA LEU A 109 2.80 -6.61 -6.66
C LEU A 109 1.28 -6.65 -6.69
N VAL A 110 0.66 -5.57 -7.15
CA VAL A 110 -0.81 -5.51 -7.23
C VAL A 110 -1.32 -6.56 -8.23
N ARG A 111 -0.67 -6.66 -9.38
CA ARG A 111 -1.09 -7.64 -10.39
C ARG A 111 -1.02 -9.06 -9.84
N ALA A 112 0.05 -9.39 -9.12
CA ALA A 112 0.19 -10.71 -8.52
C ALA A 112 -0.92 -10.98 -7.50
N ARG A 113 -1.25 -9.97 -6.68
CA ARG A 113 -2.32 -10.11 -5.70
C ARG A 113 -3.67 -10.31 -6.38
N LEU A 114 -3.94 -9.57 -7.46
CA LEU A 114 -5.21 -9.72 -8.19
C LEU A 114 -5.32 -11.10 -8.82
N VAL A 115 -4.22 -11.66 -9.31
CA VAL A 115 -4.22 -13.02 -9.83
C VAL A 115 -4.60 -14.02 -8.72
N GLU A 116 -4.08 -13.84 -7.52
CA GLU A 116 -4.45 -14.71 -6.40
C GLU A 116 -5.94 -14.64 -6.10
N LEU A 117 -6.49 -13.43 -6.13
CA LEU A 117 -7.90 -13.25 -5.81
C LEU A 117 -8.82 -13.78 -6.90
N GLY A 118 -8.38 -13.73 -8.14
CA GLY A 118 -9.10 -14.33 -9.26
C GLY A 118 -10.39 -13.64 -9.67
N GLU A 119 -10.75 -12.52 -9.04
CA GLU A 119 -12.07 -11.93 -9.24
C GLU A 119 -12.06 -10.49 -9.72
N CYS A 120 -10.99 -9.78 -9.52
CA CYS A 120 -10.96 -8.37 -9.84
C CYS A 120 -10.30 -8.17 -11.20
N SER A 121 -11.09 -7.98 -12.18
CA SER A 121 -10.53 -7.83 -13.51
C SER A 121 -10.76 -6.44 -14.08
#